data_5a45acd77479b140b8b5e1ad64ec83f1
#
_entry.id   5a45acd77479b140b8b5e1ad64ec83f1
#
_cell.length_a   1.000
_cell.length_b   1.000
_cell.length_c   1.000
_cell.angle_alpha   90.00
_cell.angle_beta   90.00
_cell.angle_gamma   90.00
#
_symmetry.space_group_name_H-M   'P 1'
#
loop_
_entity.id
_entity.type
_entity.pdbx_description
1 polymer ?
#
loop_
_entity_poly.entity_id
_entity_poly.type
_entity_poly.pdbx_seq_one_letter_code
_entity_poly.pdbx_strand_id
1 'polypeptide(L)'
;MGSLTNNSTKIEGSGAPEDEISRSASDDAPNSDEHDERKRVEGASIALPAHVAGSGTLDRLVDTARGYAEASTAENTNKAYAADWKHFTRWCRQKGTDPLPPSPEMVGLYVADLAAATGKTPVLSVSTIERRLSGLAWNYTQRGFTLDRKDRHIATVLAGIKRKHARPPVQKEAILPEDIQAMVATLPHDLRGLRDRAILLVGFAGGMRRSEIVSLDVHKDDTPDSGGWIEFFEGGALLTLNAKTGWREVEIGRGSSDQTCPVHALEQWLHFSRIDFGPVFVRCSRDAKRALESRLSDKHVARLIKATVLKSNVRSDLPEAKRLAMFSGHSLRAGLASSAEVDERYVQKQLGHASAEMTRRYQRRRDRFRVNLTKAAGL
;
A
#
# COMPACT_ATOMS: atom_id res chain seq x y z
N MET A 1 -24.91 -54.50 49.25
CA MET A 1 -25.55 -55.55 48.45
C MET A 1 -25.62 -55.00 47.06
N GLY A 2 -24.94 -55.41 46.14
CA GLY A 2 -24.30 -56.46 45.42
C GLY A 2 -23.69 -55.77 44.22
N SER A 3 -22.46 -55.75 43.94
CA SER A 3 -21.56 -56.79 43.43
C SER A 3 -21.70 -57.08 41.93
N LEU A 4 -20.57 -56.75 41.22
CA LEU A 4 -19.98 -57.43 40.06
C LEU A 4 -20.69 -57.22 38.71
N THR A 5 -20.02 -57.04 37.60
CA THR A 5 -18.80 -57.67 37.07
C THR A 5 -18.19 -56.88 35.88
N ASN A 6 -16.88 -57.00 35.80
CA ASN A 6 -16.04 -56.78 34.63
C ASN A 6 -16.59 -57.33 33.31
N ASN A 7 -16.35 -56.64 32.21
CA ASN A 7 -15.80 -57.32 31.04
C ASN A 7 -14.93 -56.41 30.20
N SER A 8 -13.67 -56.75 30.16
CA SER A 8 -12.66 -56.21 29.18
C SER A 8 -12.96 -56.79 27.81
N THR A 9 -12.97 -55.97 26.81
CA THR A 9 -12.65 -56.39 25.45
C THR A 9 -11.69 -55.42 24.80
N LYS A 10 -10.48 -55.86 24.65
CA LYS A 10 -9.48 -55.30 23.73
C LYS A 10 -10.02 -55.33 22.31
N ILE A 11 -9.91 -54.23 21.56
CA ILE A 11 -9.78 -54.27 20.13
C ILE A 11 -8.60 -53.35 19.77
N GLU A 12 -7.71 -53.97 19.04
CA GLU A 12 -6.44 -53.45 18.53
C GLU A 12 -6.64 -52.37 17.44
N GLY A 13 -5.80 -51.41 17.45
CA GLY A 13 -5.00 -50.83 16.38
C GLY A 13 -5.65 -50.46 15.06
N SER A 14 -5.67 -49.17 14.77
CA SER A 14 -5.25 -48.71 13.45
C SER A 14 -4.67 -47.29 13.59
N GLY A 15 -3.37 -47.20 13.28
CA GLY A 15 -2.63 -45.95 13.31
C GLY A 15 -3.13 -44.98 12.22
N ALA A 16 -3.26 -43.74 12.58
CA ALA A 16 -3.30 -42.65 11.63
C ALA A 16 -1.87 -42.29 11.22
N PRO A 17 -1.61 -42.00 9.95
CA PRO A 17 -0.30 -41.59 9.54
C PRO A 17 -0.04 -40.13 9.96
N GLU A 18 1.08 -39.93 10.62
CA GLU A 18 1.69 -38.63 10.83
C GLU A 18 2.07 -38.06 9.47
N ASP A 19 1.46 -36.96 9.05
CA ASP A 19 1.89 -36.18 7.93
C ASP A 19 3.19 -35.44 8.28
N GLU A 20 4.31 -36.05 7.90
CA GLU A 20 5.61 -35.37 7.75
C GLU A 20 5.47 -34.24 6.75
N ILE A 21 5.44 -33.00 7.23
CA ILE A 21 5.64 -31.82 6.40
C ILE A 21 7.11 -31.79 6.02
N SER A 22 7.44 -32.41 4.88
CA SER A 22 8.73 -32.29 4.24
C SER A 22 8.95 -30.83 3.82
N ARG A 23 9.92 -30.19 4.46
CA ARG A 23 10.52 -28.94 4.00
C ARG A 23 11.30 -29.22 2.72
N SER A 24 10.69 -28.99 1.58
CA SER A 24 11.45 -28.85 0.33
C SER A 24 12.03 -27.44 0.27
N ALA A 25 13.32 -27.34 0.48
CA ALA A 25 14.12 -26.22 0.00
C ALA A 25 14.03 -26.24 -1.53
N SER A 26 13.30 -25.31 -2.12
CA SER A 26 13.40 -25.05 -3.55
C SER A 26 14.58 -24.11 -3.77
N ASP A 27 15.63 -24.65 -4.35
CA ASP A 27 16.71 -23.92 -4.99
C ASP A 27 16.08 -23.06 -6.10
N ASP A 28 15.97 -21.75 -5.87
CA ASP A 28 15.69 -20.78 -6.91
C ASP A 28 16.98 -20.53 -7.71
N ALA A 29 17.26 -21.42 -8.67
CA ALA A 29 18.12 -21.08 -9.76
C ALA A 29 17.41 -20.08 -10.68
N PRO A 30 18.03 -18.96 -11.09
CA PRO A 30 17.39 -17.98 -11.94
C PRO A 30 17.09 -18.61 -13.30
N ASN A 31 15.80 -18.65 -13.63
CA ASN A 31 15.30 -19.19 -14.88
C ASN A 31 15.77 -18.30 -16.03
N SER A 32 16.52 -18.88 -16.98
CA SER A 32 17.05 -18.20 -18.18
C SER A 32 15.98 -17.53 -19.04
N ASP A 33 14.72 -17.95 -18.91
CA ASP A 33 13.58 -17.37 -19.62
C ASP A 33 13.14 -15.99 -19.10
N GLU A 34 13.45 -15.64 -17.84
CA GLU A 34 13.17 -14.30 -17.31
C GLU A 34 14.09 -13.21 -17.87
N HIS A 35 15.29 -13.59 -18.33
CA HIS A 35 16.25 -12.65 -18.91
C HIS A 35 15.88 -12.28 -20.35
N ASP A 36 15.23 -13.17 -21.08
CA ASP A 36 14.80 -12.95 -22.47
C ASP A 36 13.45 -12.19 -22.53
N GLU A 37 12.55 -12.39 -21.54
CA GLU A 37 11.32 -11.60 -21.41
C GLU A 37 11.59 -10.15 -20.96
N ARG A 38 12.63 -9.88 -20.18
CA ARG A 38 13.03 -8.50 -19.84
C ARG A 38 13.46 -7.68 -21.05
N LYS A 39 14.09 -8.29 -22.05
CA LYS A 39 14.46 -7.66 -23.32
C LYS A 39 13.28 -7.39 -24.24
N ARG A 40 12.16 -8.14 -24.11
CA ARG A 40 10.96 -7.96 -24.94
C ARG A 40 9.94 -6.95 -24.40
N VAL A 41 10.11 -6.45 -23.18
CA VAL A 41 9.29 -5.37 -22.61
C VAL A 41 9.86 -3.98 -22.95
N GLU A 42 10.96 -3.92 -23.67
CA GLU A 42 11.56 -2.69 -24.24
C GLU A 42 10.75 -2.12 -25.41
N GLY A 43 9.48 -1.83 -25.23
CA GLY A 43 8.67 -1.48 -26.37
C GLY A 43 7.75 -0.28 -26.22
N ALA A 44 8.10 0.75 -25.44
CA ALA A 44 7.55 2.09 -25.62
C ALA A 44 8.66 3.02 -26.03
N SER A 45 9.27 2.71 -27.15
CA SER A 45 10.35 3.50 -27.71
C SER A 45 9.78 4.77 -28.30
N ILE A 46 10.17 5.95 -27.78
CA ILE A 46 10.15 7.16 -28.58
C ILE A 46 11.06 6.88 -29.77
N ALA A 47 10.46 6.54 -30.92
CA ALA A 47 11.19 6.24 -32.13
C ALA A 47 11.73 7.54 -32.71
N LEU A 48 13.03 7.57 -33.04
CA LEU A 48 13.59 8.65 -33.84
C LEU A 48 12.99 8.63 -35.24
N PRO A 49 12.71 9.79 -35.83
CA PRO A 49 12.46 9.87 -37.27
C PRO A 49 13.61 9.22 -38.03
N ALA A 50 13.33 8.42 -39.05
CA ALA A 50 14.35 7.63 -39.76
C ALA A 50 15.51 8.45 -40.31
N HIS A 51 15.29 9.74 -40.67
CA HIS A 51 16.30 10.65 -41.16
C HIS A 51 17.25 11.19 -40.08
N VAL A 52 16.99 10.90 -38.81
CA VAL A 52 17.80 11.38 -37.68
C VAL A 52 18.53 10.21 -37.00
N ALA A 53 18.16 8.98 -37.33
CA ALA A 53 18.80 7.79 -36.78
C ALA A 53 20.28 7.73 -37.18
N GLY A 54 21.18 7.58 -36.17
CA GLY A 54 22.61 7.46 -36.39
C GLY A 54 23.42 8.77 -36.35
N SER A 55 22.79 9.93 -36.00
CA SER A 55 23.53 11.19 -35.84
C SER A 55 24.35 11.28 -34.55
N GLY A 56 24.25 10.30 -33.64
CA GLY A 56 24.96 10.24 -32.36
C GLY A 56 24.57 11.31 -31.33
N THR A 57 24.29 12.53 -31.79
CA THR A 57 23.94 13.67 -30.92
C THR A 57 22.51 13.56 -30.38
N LEU A 58 21.57 13.06 -31.20
CA LEU A 58 20.19 12.90 -30.83
C LEU A 58 19.92 11.58 -30.09
N ASP A 59 20.79 10.57 -30.25
CA ASP A 59 20.62 9.28 -29.57
C ASP A 59 20.61 9.45 -28.05
N ARG A 60 21.51 10.28 -27.50
CA ARG A 60 21.49 10.65 -26.07
C ARG A 60 20.21 11.38 -25.62
N LEU A 61 19.65 12.22 -26.48
CA LEU A 61 18.39 12.92 -26.19
C LEU A 61 17.19 11.96 -26.23
N VAL A 62 17.23 10.95 -27.09
CA VAL A 62 16.20 9.89 -27.11
C VAL A 62 16.23 9.06 -25.83
N ASP A 63 17.41 8.65 -25.37
CA ASP A 63 17.54 7.91 -24.12
C ASP A 63 17.09 8.77 -22.92
N THR A 64 17.46 10.05 -22.92
CA THR A 64 16.97 11.01 -21.93
C THR A 64 15.44 11.16 -21.97
N ALA A 65 14.86 11.28 -23.16
CA ALA A 65 13.42 11.40 -23.35
C ALA A 65 12.68 10.12 -22.93
N ARG A 66 13.26 8.94 -23.20
CA ARG A 66 12.74 7.66 -22.70
C ARG A 66 12.74 7.62 -21.18
N GLY A 67 13.84 8.03 -20.53
CA GLY A 67 13.92 8.11 -19.07
C GLY A 67 12.84 9.03 -18.49
N TYR A 68 12.59 10.19 -19.08
CA TYR A 68 11.48 11.07 -18.66
C TYR A 68 10.11 10.47 -18.93
N ALA A 69 9.91 9.79 -20.05
CA ALA A 69 8.65 9.12 -20.37
C ALA A 69 8.36 7.98 -19.37
N GLU A 70 9.37 7.20 -18.99
CA GLU A 70 9.24 6.17 -17.96
C GLU A 70 8.94 6.80 -16.59
N ALA A 71 9.59 7.89 -16.23
CA ALA A 71 9.37 8.62 -14.99
C ALA A 71 8.01 9.34 -14.92
N SER A 72 7.34 9.55 -16.06
CA SER A 72 6.01 10.20 -16.12
C SER A 72 4.93 9.41 -15.39
N THR A 73 5.15 8.11 -15.20
CA THR A 73 4.22 7.21 -14.52
C THR A 73 4.90 6.59 -13.30
N ALA A 74 4.25 6.69 -12.13
CA ALA A 74 4.80 6.12 -10.91
C ALA A 74 5.10 4.62 -11.06
N GLU A 75 6.25 4.16 -10.58
CA GLU A 75 6.76 2.78 -10.68
C GLU A 75 5.71 1.72 -10.28
N ASN A 76 4.98 1.95 -9.18
CA ASN A 76 3.91 1.06 -8.74
C ASN A 76 2.74 0.98 -9.73
N THR A 77 2.49 2.05 -10.48
CA THR A 77 1.48 2.07 -11.55
C THR A 77 1.97 1.25 -12.73
N ASN A 78 3.22 1.41 -13.13
CA ASN A 78 3.85 0.62 -14.20
C ASN A 78 3.84 -0.87 -13.86
N LYS A 79 4.25 -1.26 -12.64
CA LYS A 79 4.16 -2.65 -12.14
C LYS A 79 2.73 -3.19 -12.18
N ALA A 80 1.75 -2.39 -11.77
CA ALA A 80 0.35 -2.81 -11.79
C ALA A 80 -0.16 -2.99 -13.23
N TYR A 81 0.17 -2.07 -14.14
CA TYR A 81 -0.25 -2.14 -15.55
C TYR A 81 0.42 -3.29 -16.31
N ALA A 82 1.69 -3.57 -16.01
CA ALA A 82 2.37 -4.75 -16.55
C ALA A 82 1.70 -6.07 -16.08
N ALA A 83 1.36 -6.15 -14.80
CA ALA A 83 0.64 -7.29 -14.25
C ALA A 83 -0.77 -7.44 -14.87
N ASP A 84 -1.47 -6.33 -15.13
CA ASP A 84 -2.78 -6.35 -15.78
C ASP A 84 -2.68 -6.84 -17.22
N TRP A 85 -1.65 -6.43 -17.95
CA TRP A 85 -1.38 -6.90 -19.31
C TRP A 85 -1.05 -8.41 -19.33
N LYS A 86 -0.17 -8.85 -18.45
CA LYS A 86 0.16 -10.28 -18.29
C LYS A 86 -1.07 -11.12 -17.97
N HIS A 87 -1.99 -10.60 -17.16
CA HIS A 87 -3.25 -11.28 -16.86
C HIS A 87 -4.16 -11.35 -18.07
N PHE A 88 -4.32 -10.26 -18.82
CA PHE A 88 -5.15 -10.20 -20.02
C PHE A 88 -4.62 -11.11 -21.13
N THR A 89 -3.33 -11.07 -21.44
CA THR A 89 -2.73 -11.92 -22.47
C THR A 89 -2.85 -13.41 -22.12
N ARG A 90 -2.73 -13.77 -20.84
CA ARG A 90 -2.99 -15.14 -20.38
C ARG A 90 -4.46 -15.52 -20.61
N TRP A 91 -5.39 -14.63 -20.28
CA TRP A 91 -6.82 -14.84 -20.48
C TRP A 91 -7.14 -15.03 -21.97
N CYS A 92 -6.62 -14.21 -22.85
CA CYS A 92 -6.78 -14.35 -24.30
C CYS A 92 -6.30 -15.72 -24.78
N ARG A 93 -5.09 -16.14 -24.36
CA ARG A 93 -4.56 -17.47 -24.71
C ARG A 93 -5.48 -18.60 -24.23
N GLN A 94 -6.03 -18.51 -23.03
CA GLN A 94 -6.96 -19.50 -22.49
C GLN A 94 -8.29 -19.54 -23.26
N LYS A 95 -8.68 -18.45 -23.89
CA LYS A 95 -9.89 -18.34 -24.71
C LYS A 95 -9.63 -18.60 -26.20
N GLY A 96 -8.40 -18.92 -26.59
CA GLY A 96 -8.04 -19.18 -28.00
C GLY A 96 -8.08 -17.94 -28.88
N THR A 97 -7.75 -16.76 -28.32
CA THR A 97 -7.77 -15.48 -29.03
C THR A 97 -6.50 -14.70 -28.82
N ASP A 98 -6.20 -13.74 -29.68
CA ASP A 98 -5.04 -12.88 -29.59
C ASP A 98 -5.35 -11.57 -28.85
N PRO A 99 -4.38 -11.05 -28.06
CA PRO A 99 -4.55 -9.77 -27.39
C PRO A 99 -4.38 -8.58 -28.34
N LEU A 100 -3.82 -8.77 -29.54
CA LEU A 100 -3.53 -7.76 -30.56
C LEU A 100 -4.08 -8.20 -31.93
N PRO A 101 -4.64 -7.25 -32.71
CA PRO A 101 -4.93 -5.86 -32.37
C PRO A 101 -6.04 -5.74 -31.30
N PRO A 102 -6.24 -4.55 -30.69
CA PRO A 102 -7.31 -4.36 -29.70
C PRO A 102 -8.70 -4.63 -30.31
N SER A 103 -9.50 -5.50 -29.65
CA SER A 103 -10.91 -5.71 -29.97
C SER A 103 -11.73 -5.25 -28.76
N PRO A 104 -12.58 -4.20 -28.91
CA PRO A 104 -13.48 -3.77 -27.85
C PRO A 104 -14.41 -4.88 -27.34
N GLU A 105 -14.86 -5.76 -28.24
CA GLU A 105 -15.70 -6.91 -27.91
C GLU A 105 -14.99 -7.88 -26.98
N MET A 106 -13.73 -8.24 -27.28
CA MET A 106 -12.94 -9.14 -26.46
C MET A 106 -12.61 -8.51 -25.10
N VAL A 107 -12.32 -7.21 -25.08
CA VAL A 107 -12.11 -6.48 -23.82
C VAL A 107 -13.40 -6.43 -23.00
N GLY A 108 -14.55 -6.26 -23.62
CA GLY A 108 -15.86 -6.32 -22.97
C GLY A 108 -16.12 -7.69 -22.33
N LEU A 109 -15.83 -8.78 -23.04
CA LEU A 109 -15.94 -10.15 -22.51
C LEU A 109 -14.96 -10.40 -21.35
N TYR A 110 -13.73 -9.93 -21.47
CA TYR A 110 -12.75 -10.00 -20.39
C TYR A 110 -13.23 -9.27 -19.13
N VAL A 111 -13.76 -8.06 -19.29
CA VAL A 111 -14.31 -7.26 -18.18
C VAL A 111 -15.50 -7.96 -17.53
N ALA A 112 -16.35 -8.62 -18.33
CA ALA A 112 -17.47 -9.43 -17.84
C ALA A 112 -16.97 -10.65 -17.04
N ASP A 113 -15.96 -11.36 -17.53
CA ASP A 113 -15.37 -12.54 -16.85
C ASP A 113 -14.73 -12.15 -15.50
N LEU A 114 -14.11 -10.96 -15.40
CA LEU A 114 -13.60 -10.43 -14.14
C LEU A 114 -14.68 -10.14 -13.09
N ALA A 115 -15.90 -9.83 -13.53
CA ALA A 115 -17.05 -9.55 -12.68
C ALA A 115 -17.88 -10.80 -12.36
N ALA A 116 -17.73 -11.86 -13.15
CA ALA A 116 -18.42 -13.12 -12.95
C ALA A 116 -17.65 -14.04 -12.01
N ALA A 117 -18.35 -14.71 -11.10
CA ALA A 117 -17.78 -15.79 -10.31
C ALA A 117 -17.68 -17.05 -11.20
N THR A 118 -16.58 -17.19 -11.94
CA THR A 118 -16.34 -18.37 -12.77
C THR A 118 -15.33 -19.30 -12.07
N GLY A 119 -15.81 -20.42 -11.60
CA GLY A 119 -15.00 -21.45 -10.92
C GLY A 119 -14.33 -20.96 -9.65
N LYS A 120 -13.00 -21.13 -9.55
CA LYS A 120 -12.19 -20.73 -8.36
C LYS A 120 -11.79 -19.25 -8.35
N THR A 121 -12.12 -18.47 -9.37
CA THR A 121 -11.71 -17.08 -9.50
C THR A 121 -12.64 -16.17 -8.69
N PRO A 122 -12.14 -15.41 -7.70
CA PRO A 122 -12.99 -14.51 -6.93
C PRO A 122 -13.44 -13.33 -7.79
N VAL A 123 -14.68 -12.90 -7.57
CA VAL A 123 -15.23 -11.67 -8.15
C VAL A 123 -14.37 -10.48 -7.76
N LEU A 124 -13.92 -9.71 -8.76
CA LEU A 124 -13.15 -8.50 -8.50
C LEU A 124 -14.08 -7.31 -8.19
N SER A 125 -13.57 -6.38 -7.37
CA SER A 125 -14.30 -5.13 -7.14
C SER A 125 -14.37 -4.29 -8.42
N VAL A 126 -15.44 -3.50 -8.56
CA VAL A 126 -15.62 -2.58 -9.71
C VAL A 126 -14.39 -1.69 -9.91
N SER A 127 -13.84 -1.12 -8.81
CA SER A 127 -12.64 -0.28 -8.88
C SER A 127 -11.40 -1.02 -9.39
N THR A 128 -11.25 -2.31 -9.06
CA THR A 128 -10.17 -3.15 -9.58
C THR A 128 -10.33 -3.39 -11.07
N ILE A 129 -11.56 -3.64 -11.52
CA ILE A 129 -11.89 -3.84 -12.95
C ILE A 129 -11.61 -2.56 -13.73
N GLU A 130 -12.04 -1.40 -13.25
CA GLU A 130 -11.76 -0.10 -13.88
C GLU A 130 -10.26 0.20 -13.97
N ARG A 131 -9.51 -0.11 -12.91
CA ARG A 131 -8.04 0.03 -12.92
C ARG A 131 -7.41 -0.89 -13.97
N ARG A 132 -7.83 -2.16 -14.06
CA ARG A 132 -7.35 -3.10 -15.08
C ARG A 132 -7.64 -2.59 -16.50
N LEU A 133 -8.85 -2.09 -16.73
CA LEU A 133 -9.20 -1.50 -18.03
C LEU A 133 -8.32 -0.28 -18.37
N SER A 134 -7.96 0.54 -17.36
CA SER A 134 -7.00 1.63 -17.53
C SER A 134 -5.61 1.09 -17.88
N GLY A 135 -5.16 0.02 -17.20
CA GLY A 135 -3.90 -0.65 -17.49
C GLY A 135 -3.85 -1.23 -18.89
N LEU A 136 -4.96 -1.80 -19.40
CA LEU A 136 -5.04 -2.30 -20.77
C LEU A 136 -4.94 -1.15 -21.78
N ALA A 137 -5.72 -0.07 -21.61
CA ALA A 137 -5.67 1.07 -22.50
C ALA A 137 -4.25 1.67 -22.57
N TRP A 138 -3.60 1.83 -21.43
CA TRP A 138 -2.20 2.27 -21.38
C TRP A 138 -1.28 1.31 -22.14
N ASN A 139 -1.38 0.00 -21.91
CA ASN A 139 -0.54 -1.00 -22.58
C ASN A 139 -0.76 -1.03 -24.10
N TYR A 140 -1.98 -0.82 -24.57
CA TYR A 140 -2.26 -0.68 -25.99
C TYR A 140 -1.59 0.57 -26.57
N THR A 141 -1.72 1.71 -25.88
CA THR A 141 -1.08 2.97 -26.31
C THR A 141 0.44 2.81 -26.41
N GLN A 142 1.09 2.13 -25.44
CA GLN A 142 2.53 1.86 -25.49
C GLN A 142 2.96 1.00 -26.69
N ARG A 143 2.03 0.29 -27.32
CA ARG A 143 2.26 -0.57 -28.51
C ARG A 143 1.77 0.06 -29.81
N GLY A 144 1.44 1.37 -29.79
CA GLY A 144 0.97 2.09 -30.96
C GLY A 144 -0.49 1.85 -31.31
N PHE A 145 -1.26 1.21 -30.42
CA PHE A 145 -2.69 0.96 -30.62
C PHE A 145 -3.55 1.87 -29.73
N THR A 146 -4.75 2.17 -30.20
CA THR A 146 -5.75 2.90 -29.40
C THR A 146 -6.89 1.97 -29.02
N LEU A 147 -7.21 1.90 -27.72
CA LEU A 147 -8.40 1.24 -27.21
C LEU A 147 -9.42 2.32 -26.82
N ASP A 148 -10.53 2.40 -27.53
CA ASP A 148 -11.65 3.27 -27.14
C ASP A 148 -12.41 2.63 -25.97
N ARG A 149 -12.18 3.15 -24.77
CA ARG A 149 -12.87 2.70 -23.55
C ARG A 149 -14.34 3.11 -23.51
N LYS A 150 -14.77 4.04 -24.39
CA LYS A 150 -16.17 4.45 -24.54
C LYS A 150 -16.93 3.61 -25.55
N ASP A 151 -16.24 2.72 -26.27
CA ASP A 151 -16.90 1.77 -27.16
C ASP A 151 -18.03 1.05 -26.41
N ARG A 152 -19.14 0.86 -27.10
CA ARG A 152 -20.37 0.30 -26.50
C ARG A 152 -20.18 -1.07 -25.88
N HIS A 153 -19.32 -1.92 -26.46
CA HIS A 153 -19.04 -3.27 -25.95
C HIS A 153 -18.36 -3.25 -24.61
N ILE A 154 -17.53 -2.24 -24.34
CA ILE A 154 -16.86 -2.02 -23.05
C ILE A 154 -17.76 -1.21 -22.12
N ALA A 155 -18.24 -0.07 -22.58
CA ALA A 155 -18.93 0.90 -21.74
C ALA A 155 -20.26 0.35 -21.20
N THR A 156 -21.06 -0.33 -22.04
CA THR A 156 -22.33 -0.92 -21.61
C THR A 156 -22.14 -2.04 -20.60
N VAL A 157 -21.15 -2.93 -20.84
CA VAL A 157 -20.83 -4.03 -19.92
C VAL A 157 -20.35 -3.46 -18.58
N LEU A 158 -19.45 -2.49 -18.61
CA LEU A 158 -18.93 -1.86 -17.38
C LEU A 158 -20.04 -1.11 -16.61
N ALA A 159 -20.96 -0.43 -17.31
CA ALA A 159 -22.12 0.21 -16.69
C ALA A 159 -23.04 -0.81 -16.00
N GLY A 160 -23.30 -1.94 -16.65
CA GLY A 160 -24.05 -3.06 -16.07
C GLY A 160 -23.39 -3.64 -14.83
N ILE A 161 -22.06 -3.86 -14.88
CA ILE A 161 -21.25 -4.32 -13.74
C ILE A 161 -21.33 -3.33 -12.58
N LYS A 162 -21.16 -2.02 -12.84
CA LYS A 162 -21.31 -0.97 -11.83
C LYS A 162 -22.67 -1.02 -11.16
N ARG A 163 -23.74 -1.09 -11.95
CA ARG A 163 -25.10 -1.14 -11.42
C ARG A 163 -25.37 -2.38 -10.56
N LYS A 164 -24.83 -3.53 -10.96
CA LYS A 164 -25.08 -4.82 -10.27
C LYS A 164 -24.16 -5.06 -9.07
N HIS A 165 -22.91 -4.62 -9.14
CA HIS A 165 -21.85 -5.00 -8.20
C HIS A 165 -21.23 -3.82 -7.43
N ALA A 166 -21.66 -2.55 -7.68
CA ALA A 166 -21.17 -1.42 -6.90
C ALA A 166 -21.53 -1.62 -5.43
N ARG A 167 -20.52 -1.44 -4.58
CA ARG A 167 -20.68 -1.43 -3.13
C ARG A 167 -20.02 -0.17 -2.59
N PRO A 168 -20.54 0.40 -1.50
CA PRO A 168 -19.87 1.49 -0.83
C PRO A 168 -18.42 1.11 -0.50
N PRO A 169 -17.44 2.01 -0.72
CA PRO A 169 -16.05 1.71 -0.41
C PRO A 169 -15.88 1.44 1.09
N VAL A 170 -15.29 0.31 1.42
CA VAL A 170 -14.95 -0.02 2.81
C VAL A 170 -13.68 0.77 3.17
N GLN A 171 -13.87 1.83 3.93
CA GLN A 171 -12.76 2.62 4.46
C GLN A 171 -12.11 1.90 5.63
N LYS A 172 -10.79 2.03 5.74
CA LYS A 172 -10.06 1.56 6.91
C LYS A 172 -10.41 2.41 8.12
N GLU A 173 -10.39 1.80 9.29
CA GLU A 173 -10.65 2.48 10.54
C GLU A 173 -9.50 3.42 10.91
N ALA A 174 -9.83 4.57 11.50
CA ALA A 174 -8.87 5.51 12.01
C ALA A 174 -8.26 4.95 13.32
N ILE A 175 -6.98 5.16 13.52
CA ILE A 175 -6.32 4.96 14.82
C ILE A 175 -6.41 6.29 15.54
N LEU A 176 -7.17 6.36 16.63
CA LEU A 176 -7.37 7.57 17.40
C LEU A 176 -6.19 7.84 18.37
N PRO A 177 -6.10 9.02 19.01
CA PRO A 177 -5.00 9.33 19.93
C PRO A 177 -4.84 8.33 21.08
N GLU A 178 -5.94 7.87 21.65
CA GLU A 178 -5.95 6.84 22.69
C GLU A 178 -5.46 5.48 22.18
N ASP A 179 -5.82 5.13 20.94
CA ASP A 179 -5.39 3.90 20.30
C ASP A 179 -3.87 3.91 20.06
N ILE A 180 -3.32 5.04 19.53
CA ILE A 180 -1.89 5.14 19.25
C ILE A 180 -1.07 5.08 20.55
N GLN A 181 -1.55 5.66 21.65
CA GLN A 181 -0.93 5.57 22.96
C GLN A 181 -0.92 4.13 23.45
N ALA A 182 -2.04 3.44 23.39
CA ALA A 182 -2.14 2.02 23.75
C ALA A 182 -1.23 1.14 22.89
N MET A 183 -1.17 1.39 21.58
CA MET A 183 -0.29 0.65 20.66
C MET A 183 1.19 0.84 20.99
N VAL A 184 1.61 2.08 21.25
CA VAL A 184 3.00 2.42 21.60
C VAL A 184 3.41 1.80 22.93
N ALA A 185 2.51 1.72 23.90
CA ALA A 185 2.75 1.09 25.21
C ALA A 185 3.03 -0.42 25.11
N THR A 186 2.64 -1.09 24.02
CA THR A 186 2.91 -2.53 23.82
C THR A 186 4.30 -2.82 23.24
N LEU A 187 5.03 -1.81 22.83
CA LEU A 187 6.32 -1.97 22.16
C LEU A 187 7.44 -2.28 23.19
N PRO A 188 8.38 -3.18 22.83
CA PRO A 188 9.51 -3.47 23.72
C PRO A 188 10.45 -2.27 23.87
N HIS A 189 11.26 -2.30 24.93
CA HIS A 189 12.29 -1.28 25.22
C HIS A 189 13.66 -1.67 24.62
N ASP A 190 13.66 -2.21 23.40
CA ASP A 190 14.85 -2.51 22.63
C ASP A 190 14.95 -1.59 21.40
N LEU A 191 16.03 -1.72 20.63
CA LEU A 191 16.26 -0.89 19.44
C LEU A 191 15.12 -1.01 18.40
N ARG A 192 14.51 -2.21 18.28
CA ARG A 192 13.36 -2.42 17.39
C ARG A 192 12.13 -1.68 17.90
N GLY A 193 11.89 -1.71 19.20
CA GLY A 193 10.78 -0.98 19.82
C GLY A 193 10.93 0.53 19.70
N LEU A 194 12.15 1.07 19.83
CA LEU A 194 12.43 2.50 19.60
C LEU A 194 12.09 2.89 18.15
N ARG A 195 12.56 2.11 17.18
CA ARG A 195 12.22 2.32 15.76
C ARG A 195 10.72 2.29 15.53
N ASP A 196 10.06 1.26 16.02
CA ASP A 196 8.64 1.02 15.77
C ASP A 196 7.77 2.09 16.45
N ARG A 197 8.20 2.60 17.62
CA ARG A 197 7.62 3.77 18.31
C ARG A 197 7.72 5.02 17.44
N ALA A 198 8.91 5.34 16.93
CA ALA A 198 9.12 6.49 16.06
C ALA A 198 8.27 6.39 14.79
N ILE A 199 8.20 5.21 14.14
CA ILE A 199 7.35 4.98 12.96
C ILE A 199 5.88 5.28 13.25
N LEU A 200 5.34 4.78 14.36
CA LEU A 200 3.92 4.96 14.69
C LEU A 200 3.60 6.41 15.04
N LEU A 201 4.41 7.05 15.87
CA LEU A 201 4.16 8.43 16.34
C LEU A 201 4.38 9.46 15.23
N VAL A 202 5.49 9.37 14.47
CA VAL A 202 5.78 10.25 13.33
C VAL A 202 4.74 10.04 12.22
N GLY A 203 4.40 8.78 11.93
CA GLY A 203 3.38 8.45 10.95
C GLY A 203 1.99 8.99 11.29
N PHE A 204 1.63 8.99 12.57
CA PHE A 204 0.39 9.56 13.07
C PHE A 204 0.43 11.10 13.03
N ALA A 205 1.42 11.72 13.68
CA ALA A 205 1.51 13.18 13.81
C ALA A 205 1.71 13.89 12.46
N GLY A 206 2.47 13.28 11.54
CA GLY A 206 2.65 13.79 10.18
C GLY A 206 1.52 13.40 9.21
N GLY A 207 0.58 12.56 9.62
CA GLY A 207 -0.45 12.05 8.73
C GLY A 207 0.11 11.37 7.48
N MET A 208 1.22 10.65 7.63
CA MET A 208 2.04 10.19 6.52
C MET A 208 1.50 8.91 5.87
N ARG A 209 1.79 8.74 4.58
CA ARG A 209 1.64 7.45 3.90
C ARG A 209 2.78 6.52 4.31
N ARG A 210 2.54 5.19 4.37
CA ARG A 210 3.62 4.22 4.70
C ARG A 210 4.87 4.38 3.85
N SER A 211 4.72 4.66 2.55
CA SER A 211 5.85 4.91 1.67
C SER A 211 6.61 6.18 2.01
N GLU A 212 5.90 7.24 2.40
CA GLU A 212 6.52 8.50 2.84
C GLU A 212 7.33 8.30 4.14
N ILE A 213 6.84 7.48 5.07
CA ILE A 213 7.57 7.18 6.32
C ILE A 213 8.91 6.51 6.02
N VAL A 214 8.88 5.44 5.22
CA VAL A 214 10.08 4.62 5.00
C VAL A 214 11.05 5.22 3.98
N SER A 215 10.62 6.19 3.18
CA SER A 215 11.48 6.85 2.18
C SER A 215 12.27 8.04 2.73
N LEU A 216 12.10 8.39 4.02
CA LEU A 216 12.85 9.47 4.65
C LEU A 216 14.33 9.13 4.78
N ASP A 217 15.17 10.11 4.48
CA ASP A 217 16.57 10.16 4.81
C ASP A 217 16.85 11.15 5.95
N VAL A 218 18.01 11.03 6.58
CA VAL A 218 18.43 11.95 7.66
C VAL A 218 18.64 13.32 7.08
N HIS A 219 19.43 13.44 6.01
CA HIS A 219 19.69 14.71 5.34
C HIS A 219 19.21 14.69 3.90
N LYS A 220 19.18 15.88 3.32
CA LYS A 220 18.87 16.07 1.90
C LYS A 220 19.90 15.35 1.03
N ASP A 221 19.41 14.63 0.03
CA ASP A 221 20.24 13.96 -0.99
C ASP A 221 21.20 12.88 -0.46
N ASP A 222 20.95 12.32 0.73
CA ASP A 222 21.76 11.23 1.31
C ASP A 222 21.74 9.96 0.44
N THR A 223 20.58 9.62 -0.14
CA THR A 223 20.45 8.43 -1.01
C THR A 223 19.68 8.73 -2.30
N PRO A 224 19.99 8.02 -3.40
CA PRO A 224 19.30 8.21 -4.69
C PRO A 224 17.80 7.84 -4.66
N ASP A 225 17.39 6.97 -3.72
CA ASP A 225 16.01 6.53 -3.53
C ASP A 225 15.29 7.29 -2.40
N SER A 226 15.84 8.44 -1.99
CA SER A 226 15.25 9.32 -0.99
C SER A 226 13.88 9.85 -1.46
N GLY A 227 12.90 9.76 -0.57
CA GLY A 227 11.59 10.40 -0.75
C GLY A 227 11.40 11.63 0.13
N GLY A 228 12.48 12.13 0.73
CA GLY A 228 12.47 13.31 1.59
C GLY A 228 13.49 13.21 2.73
N TRP A 229 13.57 14.26 3.53
CA TRP A 229 14.53 14.37 4.65
C TRP A 229 13.92 15.06 5.87
N ILE A 230 14.69 15.12 6.95
CA ILE A 230 14.26 15.64 8.24
C ILE A 230 15.20 16.77 8.67
N GLU A 231 14.61 17.82 9.22
CA GLU A 231 15.32 18.91 9.88
C GLU A 231 14.75 19.09 11.29
N PHE A 232 15.63 19.10 12.30
CA PHE A 232 15.23 19.26 13.70
C PHE A 232 15.35 20.72 14.13
N PHE A 233 14.34 21.18 14.86
CA PHE A 233 14.25 22.50 15.48
C PHE A 233 13.91 22.36 16.96
N GLU A 234 14.10 23.42 17.74
CA GLU A 234 13.72 23.43 19.16
C GLU A 234 12.23 23.07 19.36
N GLY A 235 11.35 23.65 18.53
CA GLY A 235 9.89 23.41 18.60
C GLY A 235 9.41 22.10 18.01
N GLY A 236 10.24 21.38 17.23
CA GLY A 236 9.78 20.20 16.54
C GLY A 236 10.70 19.68 15.44
N ALA A 237 10.12 18.98 14.48
CA ALA A 237 10.80 18.51 13.29
C ALA A 237 10.02 18.91 12.03
N LEU A 238 10.73 19.32 10.99
CA LEU A 238 10.23 19.58 9.66
C LEU A 238 10.62 18.43 8.74
N LEU A 239 9.66 17.83 8.08
CA LEU A 239 9.86 16.78 7.10
C LEU A 239 9.55 17.30 5.71
N THR A 240 10.53 17.34 4.83
CA THR A 240 10.33 17.66 3.42
C THR A 240 10.13 16.36 2.65
N LEU A 241 8.98 16.20 2.00
CA LEU A 241 8.53 14.95 1.39
C LEU A 241 8.28 15.10 -0.10
N ASN A 242 8.82 14.20 -0.90
CA ASN A 242 8.40 13.99 -2.29
C ASN A 242 7.17 13.08 -2.29
N ALA A 243 6.01 13.69 -2.20
CA ALA A 243 4.74 12.99 -2.12
C ALA A 243 4.16 12.72 -3.53
N LYS A 244 3.14 11.89 -3.62
CA LYS A 244 2.44 11.59 -4.89
C LYS A 244 1.94 12.83 -5.63
N THR A 245 1.72 13.94 -4.94
CA THR A 245 1.22 15.22 -5.46
C THR A 245 2.28 16.30 -5.59
N GLY A 246 3.55 15.91 -5.51
CA GLY A 246 4.71 16.82 -5.52
C GLY A 246 5.33 17.01 -4.13
N TRP A 247 6.32 17.88 -4.05
CA TRP A 247 7.02 18.23 -2.83
C TRP A 247 6.09 18.95 -1.85
N ARG A 248 6.19 18.59 -0.57
CA ARG A 248 5.46 19.22 0.53
C ARG A 248 6.26 19.16 1.82
N GLU A 249 6.03 20.10 2.69
CA GLU A 249 6.54 20.14 4.05
C GLU A 249 5.48 19.66 5.04
N VAL A 250 5.94 18.97 6.08
CA VAL A 250 5.12 18.46 7.18
C VAL A 250 5.79 18.85 8.48
N GLU A 251 5.14 19.74 9.21
CA GLU A 251 5.58 20.19 10.53
C GLU A 251 5.09 19.21 11.62
N ILE A 252 5.99 18.71 12.44
CA ILE A 252 5.68 17.84 13.57
C ILE A 252 6.15 18.52 14.85
N GLY A 253 5.24 19.05 15.64
CA GLY A 253 5.53 19.66 16.93
C GLY A 253 5.94 18.64 17.99
N ARG A 254 6.65 19.10 19.02
CA ARG A 254 6.93 18.29 20.20
C ARG A 254 5.64 18.02 20.98
N GLY A 255 5.47 16.79 21.43
CA GLY A 255 4.35 16.39 22.27
C GLY A 255 4.51 16.86 23.71
N SER A 256 3.41 16.82 24.47
CA SER A 256 3.38 17.19 25.89
C SER A 256 4.02 16.14 26.82
N SER A 257 4.30 14.94 26.33
CA SER A 257 4.93 13.85 27.07
C SER A 257 5.96 13.14 26.21
N ASP A 258 7.16 12.92 26.74
CA ASP A 258 8.25 12.21 26.05
C ASP A 258 7.86 10.81 25.61
N GLN A 259 6.97 10.14 26.36
CA GLN A 259 6.52 8.78 26.03
C GLN A 259 5.75 8.73 24.71
N THR A 260 5.05 9.79 24.33
CA THR A 260 4.20 9.89 23.16
C THR A 260 4.61 11.02 22.22
N CYS A 261 5.71 11.71 22.50
CA CYS A 261 6.26 12.74 21.64
C CYS A 261 6.86 12.13 20.38
N PRO A 262 6.36 12.48 19.16
CA PRO A 262 6.88 11.95 17.91
C PRO A 262 8.32 12.37 17.64
N VAL A 263 8.68 13.61 18.01
CA VAL A 263 10.03 14.15 17.80
C VAL A 263 11.01 13.48 18.73
N HIS A 264 10.70 13.36 20.03
CA HIS A 264 11.53 12.66 20.99
C HIS A 264 11.74 11.19 20.61
N ALA A 265 10.69 10.50 20.19
CA ALA A 265 10.79 9.11 19.72
C ALA A 265 11.71 8.97 18.50
N LEU A 266 11.69 9.94 17.59
CA LEU A 266 12.55 9.95 16.41
C LEU A 266 14.02 10.23 16.81
N GLU A 267 14.26 11.21 17.68
CA GLU A 267 15.58 11.53 18.22
C GLU A 267 16.18 10.32 18.97
N GLN A 268 15.41 9.66 19.82
CA GLN A 268 15.82 8.44 20.53
C GLN A 268 16.19 7.32 19.56
N TRP A 269 15.37 7.10 18.52
CA TRP A 269 15.67 6.09 17.51
C TRP A 269 16.99 6.40 16.80
N LEU A 270 17.19 7.61 16.28
CA LEU A 270 18.41 8.00 15.57
C LEU A 270 19.64 7.91 16.47
N HIS A 271 19.54 8.39 17.72
CA HIS A 271 20.63 8.36 18.68
C HIS A 271 21.09 6.92 19.01
N PHE A 272 20.16 6.05 19.40
CA PHE A 272 20.51 4.69 19.82
C PHE A 272 20.84 3.76 18.63
N SER A 273 20.30 4.03 17.45
CA SER A 273 20.67 3.31 16.23
C SER A 273 21.98 3.78 15.61
N ARG A 274 22.50 4.96 16.05
CA ARG A 274 23.69 5.64 15.51
C ARG A 274 23.55 5.91 14.00
N ILE A 275 22.33 6.32 13.59
CA ILE A 275 22.06 6.71 12.20
C ILE A 275 22.22 8.22 12.12
N ASP A 276 23.22 8.66 11.39
CA ASP A 276 23.55 10.06 11.09
C ASP A 276 23.56 10.36 9.59
N PHE A 277 23.35 9.34 8.75
CA PHE A 277 23.34 9.44 7.29
C PHE A 277 22.40 8.40 6.68
N GLY A 278 21.78 8.71 5.54
CA GLY A 278 20.98 7.79 4.75
C GLY A 278 19.59 7.50 5.33
N PRO A 279 19.05 6.29 5.12
CA PRO A 279 17.67 5.99 5.46
C PRO A 279 17.39 6.09 6.96
N VAL A 280 16.41 6.92 7.34
CA VAL A 280 15.97 7.07 8.74
C VAL A 280 15.49 5.75 9.32
N PHE A 281 14.65 5.02 8.59
CA PHE A 281 14.07 3.77 9.07
C PHE A 281 14.66 2.57 8.36
N VAL A 282 15.48 1.84 9.07
CA VAL A 282 16.19 0.65 8.59
C VAL A 282 15.75 -0.62 9.31
N ARG A 283 16.18 -1.75 8.80
CA ARG A 283 15.99 -3.04 9.47
C ARG A 283 16.87 -3.12 10.73
N CYS A 284 16.40 -3.85 11.74
CA CYS A 284 17.23 -4.24 12.89
C CYS A 284 17.68 -5.69 12.79
N SER A 285 18.82 -6.01 13.39
CA SER A 285 19.29 -7.37 13.58
C SER A 285 18.26 -8.22 14.33
N ARG A 286 18.40 -9.56 14.24
CA ARG A 286 17.46 -10.48 14.87
C ARG A 286 17.36 -10.31 16.39
N ASP A 287 18.47 -10.01 17.04
CA ASP A 287 18.59 -9.76 18.47
C ASP A 287 18.18 -8.33 18.89
N ALA A 288 17.77 -7.48 17.93
CA ALA A 288 17.39 -6.09 18.12
C ALA A 288 18.48 -5.20 18.73
N LYS A 289 19.77 -5.55 18.60
CA LYS A 289 20.89 -4.79 19.16
C LYS A 289 21.57 -3.86 18.17
N ARG A 290 21.36 -4.07 16.86
CA ARG A 290 22.00 -3.25 15.81
C ARG A 290 21.00 -2.83 14.75
N ALA A 291 21.14 -1.59 14.30
CA ALA A 291 20.53 -1.12 13.05
C ALA A 291 21.33 -1.69 11.87
N LEU A 292 20.63 -2.05 10.80
CA LEU A 292 21.21 -2.53 9.54
C LEU A 292 21.14 -1.41 8.50
N GLU A 293 21.92 -1.50 7.44
CA GLU A 293 21.99 -0.45 6.41
C GLU A 293 20.74 -0.38 5.51
N SER A 294 20.04 -1.51 5.34
CA SER A 294 18.95 -1.56 4.38
C SER A 294 17.69 -0.85 4.86
N ARG A 295 17.19 0.05 4.01
CA ARG A 295 15.92 0.77 4.16
C ARG A 295 14.77 -0.20 4.47
N LEU A 296 13.88 0.22 5.34
CA LEU A 296 12.71 -0.56 5.72
C LEU A 296 11.68 -0.58 4.60
N SER A 297 11.06 -1.73 4.35
CA SER A 297 9.96 -1.83 3.39
C SER A 297 8.68 -1.21 3.95
N ASP A 298 7.91 -0.52 3.10
CA ASP A 298 6.60 0.05 3.45
C ASP A 298 5.59 -0.99 3.94
N LYS A 299 5.75 -2.26 3.52
CA LYS A 299 4.96 -3.40 4.02
C LYS A 299 5.18 -3.65 5.51
N HIS A 300 6.37 -3.28 6.03
CA HIS A 300 6.65 -3.40 7.46
C HIS A 300 5.73 -2.51 8.29
N VAL A 301 5.53 -1.25 7.89
CA VAL A 301 4.62 -0.32 8.59
C VAL A 301 3.21 -0.89 8.70
N ALA A 302 2.70 -1.50 7.61
CA ALA A 302 1.38 -2.12 7.65
C ALA A 302 1.31 -3.34 8.58
N ARG A 303 2.39 -4.14 8.65
CA ARG A 303 2.48 -5.28 9.59
C ARG A 303 2.61 -4.81 11.03
N LEU A 304 3.42 -3.78 11.28
CA LEU A 304 3.59 -3.17 12.59
C LEU A 304 2.24 -2.68 13.15
N ILE A 305 1.48 -1.91 12.37
CA ILE A 305 0.15 -1.41 12.77
C ILE A 305 -0.77 -2.59 13.14
N LYS A 306 -0.83 -3.62 12.30
CA LYS A 306 -1.68 -4.78 12.57
C LYS A 306 -1.27 -5.54 13.84
N ALA A 307 0.03 -5.73 14.03
CA ALA A 307 0.56 -6.42 15.20
C ALA A 307 0.30 -5.64 16.50
N THR A 308 0.51 -4.32 16.48
CA THR A 308 0.29 -3.46 17.66
C THR A 308 -1.19 -3.27 17.97
N VAL A 309 -2.07 -3.17 16.97
CA VAL A 309 -3.55 -3.18 17.16
C VAL A 309 -4.00 -4.44 17.89
N LEU A 310 -3.45 -5.61 17.54
CA LEU A 310 -3.80 -6.85 18.25
C LEU A 310 -3.28 -6.85 19.68
N LYS A 311 -2.03 -6.43 19.89
CA LYS A 311 -1.39 -6.43 21.22
C LYS A 311 -2.03 -5.42 22.18
N SER A 312 -2.45 -4.27 21.69
CA SER A 312 -3.03 -3.19 22.49
C SER A 312 -4.55 -3.36 22.74
N ASN A 313 -5.12 -4.44 22.29
CA ASN A 313 -6.56 -4.70 22.41
C ASN A 313 -7.48 -3.62 21.80
N VAL A 314 -6.98 -2.79 20.90
CA VAL A 314 -7.80 -1.85 20.12
C VAL A 314 -8.88 -2.64 19.39
N ARG A 315 -10.15 -2.24 19.56
CA ARG A 315 -11.32 -2.93 19.02
C ARG A 315 -11.39 -4.41 19.44
N SER A 316 -11.11 -4.70 20.71
CA SER A 316 -11.23 -6.06 21.28
C SER A 316 -12.65 -6.62 21.23
N ASP A 317 -13.65 -5.78 21.00
CA ASP A 317 -15.06 -6.14 20.73
C ASP A 317 -15.23 -6.96 19.43
N LEU A 318 -14.22 -7.03 18.58
CA LEU A 318 -14.28 -7.70 17.30
C LEU A 318 -13.30 -8.89 17.21
N PRO A 319 -13.65 -9.92 16.43
CA PRO A 319 -12.74 -11.03 16.15
C PRO A 319 -11.43 -10.53 15.48
N GLU A 320 -10.32 -11.21 15.76
CA GLU A 320 -8.98 -10.85 15.27
C GLU A 320 -8.93 -10.64 13.75
N ALA A 321 -9.50 -11.56 12.97
CA ALA A 321 -9.53 -11.47 11.51
C ALA A 321 -10.22 -10.18 11.03
N LYS A 322 -11.27 -9.73 11.70
CA LYS A 322 -11.99 -8.51 11.39
C LYS A 322 -11.17 -7.29 11.77
N ARG A 323 -10.53 -7.30 12.95
CA ARG A 323 -9.59 -6.25 13.38
C ARG A 323 -8.46 -6.07 12.37
N LEU A 324 -7.79 -7.15 11.95
CA LEU A 324 -6.73 -7.13 10.94
C LEU A 324 -7.21 -6.60 9.58
N ALA A 325 -8.46 -6.86 9.22
CA ALA A 325 -9.05 -6.35 7.98
C ALA A 325 -9.39 -4.85 8.06
N MET A 326 -9.70 -4.33 9.24
CA MET A 326 -10.11 -2.92 9.44
C MET A 326 -8.94 -1.96 9.43
N PHE A 327 -7.76 -2.35 9.91
CA PHE A 327 -6.60 -1.48 10.04
C PHE A 327 -5.56 -1.70 8.93
N SER A 328 -4.86 -0.63 8.56
CA SER A 328 -3.81 -0.64 7.54
C SER A 328 -2.87 0.56 7.74
N GLY A 329 -1.82 0.66 6.91
CA GLY A 329 -0.94 1.84 6.91
C GLY A 329 -1.66 3.19 6.69
N HIS A 330 -2.87 3.17 6.16
CA HIS A 330 -3.69 4.38 6.00
C HIS A 330 -4.41 4.81 7.28
N SER A 331 -4.48 3.94 8.28
CA SER A 331 -5.20 4.16 9.55
C SER A 331 -4.56 5.23 10.43
N LEU A 332 -3.22 5.39 10.39
CA LEU A 332 -2.51 6.48 11.08
C LEU A 332 -2.91 7.84 10.52
N ARG A 333 -2.87 7.97 9.20
CA ARG A 333 -3.26 9.19 8.48
C ARG A 333 -4.74 9.51 8.66
N ALA A 334 -5.60 8.50 8.64
CA ALA A 334 -7.03 8.66 8.95
C ALA A 334 -7.24 9.12 10.39
N GLY A 335 -6.40 8.65 11.32
CA GLY A 335 -6.40 9.04 12.73
C GLY A 335 -6.16 10.53 12.90
N LEU A 336 -5.04 11.04 12.41
CA LEU A 336 -4.76 12.48 12.46
C LEU A 336 -5.91 13.29 11.86
N ALA A 337 -6.37 12.93 10.65
CA ALA A 337 -7.44 13.64 9.96
C ALA A 337 -8.77 13.67 10.74
N SER A 338 -9.04 12.64 11.55
CA SER A 338 -10.25 12.52 12.36
C SER A 338 -10.12 13.17 13.73
N SER A 339 -8.90 13.26 14.29
CA SER A 339 -8.65 13.75 15.64
C SER A 339 -8.27 15.22 15.70
N ALA A 340 -7.74 15.78 14.60
CA ALA A 340 -7.29 17.17 14.58
C ALA A 340 -8.47 18.14 14.71
N GLU A 341 -8.55 18.84 15.85
CA GLU A 341 -9.55 19.87 16.15
C GLU A 341 -9.07 21.25 15.71
N VAL A 342 -8.62 21.36 14.46
CA VAL A 342 -8.12 22.59 13.86
C VAL A 342 -8.86 22.86 12.55
N ASP A 343 -8.70 24.08 12.02
CA ASP A 343 -9.27 24.45 10.71
C ASP A 343 -8.89 23.43 9.63
N GLU A 344 -9.87 23.06 8.81
CA GLU A 344 -9.73 22.07 7.72
C GLU A 344 -8.52 22.36 6.82
N ARG A 345 -8.17 23.62 6.61
CA ARG A 345 -7.05 24.05 5.75
C ARG A 345 -5.71 23.55 6.28
N TYR A 346 -5.51 23.59 7.60
CA TYR A 346 -4.28 23.06 8.23
C TYR A 346 -4.19 21.54 8.07
N VAL A 347 -5.29 20.84 8.30
CA VAL A 347 -5.37 19.39 8.10
C VAL A 347 -5.12 19.02 6.64
N GLN A 348 -5.71 19.78 5.70
CA GLN A 348 -5.51 19.58 4.26
C GLN A 348 -4.05 19.79 3.86
N LYS A 349 -3.41 20.88 4.33
CA LYS A 349 -1.98 21.16 4.11
C LYS A 349 -1.11 20.02 4.65
N GLN A 350 -1.30 19.67 5.92
CA GLN A 350 -0.55 18.60 6.61
C GLN A 350 -0.64 17.27 5.87
N LEU A 351 -1.82 16.92 5.39
CA LEU A 351 -2.07 15.69 4.66
C LEU A 351 -1.64 15.75 3.18
N GLY A 352 -1.45 16.94 2.61
CA GLY A 352 -1.22 17.10 1.17
C GLY A 352 -2.37 16.54 0.34
N HIS A 353 -3.61 16.88 0.71
CA HIS A 353 -4.79 16.51 -0.06
C HIS A 353 -5.01 17.51 -1.21
N ALA A 354 -5.16 17.00 -2.42
CA ALA A 354 -5.41 17.81 -3.61
C ALA A 354 -6.75 18.56 -3.55
N SER A 355 -7.69 18.10 -2.74
CA SER A 355 -8.99 18.76 -2.55
C SER A 355 -9.47 18.69 -1.10
N ALA A 356 -10.20 19.71 -0.67
CA ALA A 356 -10.86 19.78 0.64
C ALA A 356 -11.85 18.61 0.85
N GLU A 357 -12.51 18.14 -0.22
CA GLU A 357 -13.42 17.00 -0.15
C GLU A 357 -12.75 15.74 0.40
N MET A 358 -11.48 15.51 0.08
CA MET A 358 -10.73 14.37 0.64
C MET A 358 -10.56 14.50 2.17
N THR A 359 -10.31 15.69 2.68
CA THR A 359 -10.20 15.96 4.12
C THR A 359 -11.57 15.81 4.80
N ARG A 360 -12.61 16.37 4.23
CA ARG A 360 -13.99 16.31 4.74
C ARG A 360 -14.52 14.88 4.90
N ARG A 361 -14.07 13.94 4.05
CA ARG A 361 -14.46 12.52 4.19
C ARG A 361 -14.04 11.92 5.53
N TYR A 362 -12.90 12.36 6.08
CA TYR A 362 -12.45 11.92 7.41
C TYR A 362 -13.21 12.66 8.53
N GLN A 363 -13.41 13.95 8.39
CA GLN A 363 -14.09 14.78 9.38
C GLN A 363 -15.57 14.41 9.52
N ARG A 364 -16.29 14.12 8.42
CA ARG A 364 -17.69 13.64 8.46
C ARG A 364 -17.88 12.39 9.30
N ARG A 365 -16.86 11.58 9.48
CA ARG A 365 -16.92 10.40 10.37
C ARG A 365 -16.94 10.81 11.84
N ARG A 366 -16.12 11.79 12.21
CA ARG A 366 -16.07 12.37 13.56
C ARG A 366 -17.38 13.09 13.89
N ASP A 367 -17.88 13.85 12.93
CA ASP A 367 -19.03 14.73 13.11
C ASP A 367 -20.38 14.04 12.82
N ARG A 368 -20.37 12.69 12.68
CA ARG A 368 -21.60 11.93 12.49
C ARG A 368 -22.51 12.13 13.68
N PHE A 369 -23.75 12.62 13.41
CA PHE A 369 -24.77 13.01 14.40
C PHE A 369 -24.46 14.28 15.21
N ARG A 370 -23.34 14.98 15.01
CA ARG A 370 -23.09 16.28 15.63
C ARG A 370 -24.15 17.31 15.21
N VAL A 371 -24.56 17.28 13.95
CA VAL A 371 -25.71 18.02 13.45
C VAL A 371 -26.87 17.02 13.32
N ASN A 372 -27.83 17.11 14.22
CA ASN A 372 -29.03 16.27 14.20
C ASN A 372 -30.15 16.99 13.45
N LEU A 373 -30.25 16.72 12.16
CA LEU A 373 -31.28 17.35 11.30
C LEU A 373 -32.68 16.92 11.71
N THR A 374 -32.88 15.74 12.24
CA THR A 374 -34.19 15.27 12.73
C THR A 374 -34.66 16.14 13.89
N LYS A 375 -33.77 16.37 14.88
CA LYS A 375 -34.04 17.28 15.98
C LYS A 375 -34.24 18.73 15.51
N ALA A 376 -33.44 19.20 14.55
CA ALA A 376 -33.53 20.52 13.97
C ALA A 376 -34.84 20.73 13.17
N ALA A 377 -35.39 19.65 12.61
CA ALA A 377 -36.68 19.64 11.90
C ALA A 377 -37.90 19.48 12.84
N GLY A 378 -37.69 19.46 14.18
CA GLY A 378 -38.75 19.36 15.15
C GLY A 378 -39.32 17.96 15.41
N LEU A 379 -38.58 16.90 15.01
CA LEU A 379 -38.96 15.50 15.25
C LEU A 379 -38.18 14.91 16.42
#